data_c3d6847b8cd25cba471cb36df147a3c7
#
_entry.id   c3d6847b8cd25cba471cb36df147a3c7
#
_cell.length_a   1.000
_cell.length_b   1.000
_cell.length_c   1.000
_cell.angle_alpha   90.00
_cell.angle_beta   90.00
_cell.angle_gamma   90.00
#
_symmetry.space_group_name_H-M   'P 1'
#
loop_
_entity.id
_entity.type
_entity.pdbx_description
1 polymer ?
#
loop_
_entity_poly.entity_id
_entity_poly.type
_entity_poly.pdbx_seq_one_letter_code
_entity_poly.pdbx_strand_id
1 'polypeptide(L)'
;INPKYAVYKRQFVGNHVCPICNANLENKKIEDKSDECFFCHSKIVYDSSMTPLIESINNELAELTEKRKRIEKQIADYEIELSDYDSDFRSNKIDLFKKKNELRIWESKKEEKQNESSYLAMMNRIDELTLEKEKAQKKSEQNQNECKAIMKNIEENMNEITKNISNIFADFAESFMKLPCYLTFEKTINSKIKIFIPVIDDKIRYDQEALSESQRFFVDYSFRMSILSYFYECPSFYICETPDSSLDISYEENAADIFMKYLTNHNVLILTSNLNNSTFIKSVLNKAKKKKVLNLLKYGKVSLVQRNHEMLNMLSREIEEMCNE
;
A
#
# COMPACT_ATOMS: atom_id res chain seq x y z
N ILE A 1 12.55 -17.95 15.48
CA ILE A 1 13.89 -17.56 14.93
C ILE A 1 13.70 -16.19 14.28
N ASN A 2 14.52 -15.20 14.66
CA ASN A 2 14.48 -13.87 14.08
C ASN A 2 14.57 -13.95 12.54
N PRO A 3 13.66 -13.33 11.78
CA PRO A 3 13.68 -13.33 10.31
C PRO A 3 15.04 -12.92 9.72
N LYS A 4 15.73 -12.01 10.39
CA LYS A 4 17.11 -11.60 10.02
C LYS A 4 18.12 -12.73 10.06
N TYR A 5 17.93 -13.72 10.95
CA TYR A 5 18.80 -14.87 11.03
C TYR A 5 18.82 -15.71 9.73
N ALA A 6 17.64 -15.93 9.15
CA ALA A 6 17.50 -16.66 7.90
C ALA A 6 18.17 -15.92 6.72
N VAL A 7 18.09 -14.59 6.71
CA VAL A 7 18.75 -13.75 5.70
C VAL A 7 20.28 -13.80 5.88
N TYR A 8 20.75 -13.60 7.09
CA TYR A 8 22.19 -13.67 7.37
C TYR A 8 22.78 -15.05 7.13
N LYS A 9 22.06 -16.12 7.51
CA LYS A 9 22.47 -17.49 7.21
C LYS A 9 22.58 -17.72 5.71
N ARG A 10 21.61 -17.25 4.92
CA ARG A 10 21.60 -17.38 3.45
C ARG A 10 22.74 -16.60 2.79
N GLN A 11 22.99 -15.38 3.24
CA GLN A 11 24.12 -14.58 2.75
C GLN A 11 25.46 -15.20 3.09
N PHE A 12 25.60 -15.78 4.27
CA PHE A 12 26.82 -16.43 4.72
C PHE A 12 27.11 -17.72 3.93
N VAL A 13 26.10 -18.59 3.77
CA VAL A 13 26.24 -19.86 3.05
C VAL A 13 26.36 -19.65 1.54
N GLY A 14 25.63 -18.69 0.98
CA GLY A 14 25.60 -18.45 -0.46
C GLY A 14 26.77 -17.63 -0.98
N ASN A 15 27.24 -16.66 -0.22
CA ASN A 15 28.27 -15.70 -0.66
C ASN A 15 29.62 -15.93 0.01
N HIS A 16 29.75 -16.86 0.95
CA HIS A 16 30.95 -17.11 1.75
C HIS A 16 31.55 -15.85 2.41
N VAL A 17 30.68 -14.90 2.78
CA VAL A 17 31.08 -13.62 3.39
C VAL A 17 30.41 -13.48 4.75
N CYS A 18 31.17 -13.09 5.76
CA CYS A 18 30.63 -12.82 7.09
C CYS A 18 29.68 -11.59 7.06
N PRO A 19 28.42 -11.71 7.45
CA PRO A 19 27.47 -10.59 7.41
C PRO A 19 27.75 -9.49 8.44
N ILE A 20 28.69 -9.73 9.38
CA ILE A 20 29.04 -8.77 10.44
C ILE A 20 30.27 -7.95 10.04
N CYS A 21 31.30 -8.61 9.49
CA CYS A 21 32.58 -7.95 9.20
C CYS A 21 33.00 -8.02 7.72
N ASN A 22 32.17 -8.57 6.85
CA ASN A 22 32.44 -8.78 5.42
C ASN A 22 33.70 -9.58 5.07
N ALA A 23 34.28 -10.33 6.03
CA ALA A 23 35.44 -11.15 5.75
C ALA A 23 35.08 -12.33 4.83
N ASN A 24 35.95 -12.63 3.85
CA ASN A 24 35.78 -13.78 2.96
C ASN A 24 36.13 -15.08 3.71
N LEU A 25 35.26 -16.08 3.60
CA LEU A 25 35.32 -17.34 4.35
C LEU A 25 35.43 -18.58 3.44
N GLU A 26 35.78 -18.42 2.16
CA GLU A 26 35.85 -19.48 1.16
C GLU A 26 36.74 -20.69 1.60
N ASN A 27 37.67 -20.49 2.51
CA ASN A 27 38.60 -21.52 2.98
C ASN A 27 38.20 -22.18 4.31
N LYS A 28 37.01 -21.85 4.89
CA LYS A 28 36.56 -22.49 6.13
C LYS A 28 35.51 -23.55 5.81
N LYS A 29 35.75 -24.80 6.25
CA LYS A 29 34.71 -25.84 6.24
C LYS A 29 33.61 -25.47 7.21
N ILE A 30 32.44 -25.18 6.67
CA ILE A 30 31.26 -24.81 7.41
C ILE A 30 30.36 -26.03 7.48
N GLU A 31 30.19 -26.61 8.67
CA GLU A 31 29.22 -27.69 8.91
C GLU A 31 27.88 -27.04 9.31
N ASP A 32 26.89 -27.17 8.44
CA ASP A 32 25.50 -26.72 8.73
C ASP A 32 24.77 -27.79 9.52
N LYS A 33 24.73 -27.62 10.86
CA LYS A 33 23.91 -28.47 11.72
C LYS A 33 22.55 -27.77 11.91
N SER A 34 21.47 -28.46 11.53
CA SER A 34 20.11 -27.90 11.52
C SER A 34 19.60 -27.43 12.86
N ASP A 35 20.16 -27.92 13.95
CA ASP A 35 19.64 -27.74 15.30
C ASP A 35 20.47 -26.76 16.15
N GLU A 36 21.53 -26.20 15.60
CA GLU A 36 22.43 -25.28 16.29
C GLU A 36 22.51 -23.93 15.58
N CYS A 37 22.66 -22.88 16.37
CA CYS A 37 22.88 -21.54 15.84
C CYS A 37 24.22 -21.52 15.08
N PHE A 38 24.17 -21.14 13.83
CA PHE A 38 25.31 -21.06 12.93
C PHE A 38 26.45 -20.16 13.44
N PHE A 39 26.11 -19.14 14.23
CA PHE A 39 27.08 -18.16 14.74
C PHE A 39 27.67 -18.50 16.11
N CYS A 40 26.87 -19.03 17.01
CA CYS A 40 27.29 -19.28 18.41
C CYS A 40 27.21 -20.76 18.84
N HIS A 41 26.78 -21.66 17.96
CA HIS A 41 26.63 -23.08 18.17
C HIS A 41 25.72 -23.49 19.34
N SER A 42 24.93 -22.53 19.87
CA SER A 42 23.92 -22.87 20.88
C SER A 42 22.72 -23.57 20.23
N LYS A 43 22.09 -24.51 20.94
CA LYS A 43 20.88 -25.18 20.47
C LYS A 43 19.76 -24.18 20.19
N ILE A 44 19.18 -24.28 18.99
CA ILE A 44 18.02 -23.47 18.60
C ILE A 44 16.78 -24.12 19.19
N VAL A 45 16.22 -23.52 20.23
CA VAL A 45 14.92 -23.92 20.76
C VAL A 45 13.85 -23.28 19.89
N TYR A 46 13.11 -24.11 19.16
CA TYR A 46 11.94 -23.66 18.41
C TYR A 46 10.80 -23.41 19.39
N ASP A 47 10.38 -22.18 19.52
CA ASP A 47 9.20 -21.85 20.30
C ASP A 47 7.96 -22.36 19.56
N SER A 48 7.36 -23.41 20.11
CA SER A 48 6.14 -24.03 19.57
C SER A 48 4.93 -23.08 19.57
N SER A 49 5.01 -21.97 20.28
CA SER A 49 3.96 -20.94 20.29
C SER A 49 3.84 -20.18 18.95
N MET A 50 4.91 -20.16 18.15
CA MET A 50 4.93 -19.49 16.85
C MET A 50 4.38 -20.36 15.71
N THR A 51 4.23 -21.65 15.92
CA THR A 51 3.76 -22.60 14.87
C THR A 51 2.38 -22.22 14.32
N PRO A 52 1.36 -21.88 15.14
CA PRO A 52 0.05 -21.49 14.63
C PRO A 52 0.07 -20.19 13.80
N LEU A 53 0.94 -19.26 14.14
CA LEU A 53 1.08 -18.01 13.40
C LEU A 53 1.73 -18.25 12.05
N ILE A 54 2.76 -19.09 12.00
CA ILE A 54 3.43 -19.48 10.76
C ILE A 54 2.47 -20.24 9.84
N GLU A 55 1.64 -21.13 10.38
CA GLU A 55 0.60 -21.83 9.63
C GLU A 55 -0.45 -20.87 9.08
N SER A 56 -0.91 -19.91 9.86
CA SER A 56 -1.84 -18.86 9.41
C SER A 56 -1.26 -18.06 8.26
N ILE A 57 -0.03 -17.57 8.38
CA ILE A 57 0.66 -16.82 7.32
C ILE A 57 0.86 -17.68 6.07
N ASN A 58 1.22 -18.96 6.21
CA ASN A 58 1.38 -19.84 5.08
C ASN A 58 0.04 -20.10 4.35
N ASN A 59 -1.06 -20.22 5.10
CA ASN A 59 -2.40 -20.36 4.52
C ASN A 59 -2.80 -19.10 3.75
N GLU A 60 -2.61 -17.91 4.32
CA GLU A 60 -2.85 -16.64 3.62
C GLU A 60 -1.99 -16.50 2.36
N LEU A 61 -0.72 -16.89 2.43
CA LEU A 61 0.19 -16.89 1.29
C LEU A 61 -0.29 -17.84 0.19
N ALA A 62 -0.79 -19.01 0.58
CA ALA A 62 -1.36 -19.98 -0.36
C ALA A 62 -2.62 -19.42 -1.05
N GLU A 63 -3.52 -18.79 -0.29
CA GLU A 63 -4.72 -18.15 -0.86
C GLU A 63 -4.38 -17.02 -1.81
N LEU A 64 -3.43 -16.15 -1.45
CA LEU A 64 -2.96 -15.06 -2.32
C LEU A 64 -2.30 -15.58 -3.58
N THR A 65 -1.55 -16.67 -3.47
CA THR A 65 -0.92 -17.34 -4.61
C THR A 65 -1.96 -17.89 -5.58
N GLU A 66 -3.02 -18.52 -5.05
CA GLU A 66 -4.15 -19.00 -5.86
C GLU A 66 -4.94 -17.86 -6.51
N LYS A 67 -5.18 -16.76 -5.79
CA LYS A 67 -5.81 -15.55 -6.35
C LYS A 67 -4.96 -14.97 -7.48
N ARG A 68 -3.65 -14.90 -7.30
CA ARG A 68 -2.73 -14.44 -8.34
C ARG A 68 -2.82 -15.29 -9.59
N LYS A 69 -2.77 -16.64 -9.45
CA LYS A 69 -2.90 -17.56 -10.58
C LYS A 69 -4.23 -17.40 -11.34
N ARG A 70 -5.35 -17.15 -10.62
CA ARG A 70 -6.64 -16.89 -11.25
C ARG A 70 -6.62 -15.61 -12.08
N ILE A 71 -6.04 -14.54 -11.55
CA ILE A 71 -5.91 -13.26 -12.26
C ILE A 71 -4.99 -13.40 -13.46
N GLU A 72 -3.85 -14.10 -13.32
CA GLU A 72 -2.93 -14.38 -14.42
C GLU A 72 -3.63 -15.14 -15.56
N LYS A 73 -4.50 -16.12 -15.19
CA LYS A 73 -5.31 -16.83 -16.17
C LYS A 73 -6.33 -15.92 -16.88
N GLN A 74 -7.03 -15.06 -16.12
CA GLN A 74 -7.97 -14.10 -16.71
C GLN A 74 -7.28 -13.12 -17.67
N ILE A 75 -6.07 -12.67 -17.32
CA ILE A 75 -5.25 -11.82 -18.20
C ILE A 75 -4.94 -12.56 -19.51
N ALA A 76 -4.50 -13.81 -19.43
CA ALA A 76 -4.21 -14.62 -20.61
C ALA A 76 -5.46 -14.84 -21.49
N ASP A 77 -6.61 -15.09 -20.87
CA ASP A 77 -7.89 -15.26 -21.58
C ASP A 77 -8.26 -13.95 -22.31
N TYR A 78 -8.13 -12.79 -21.68
CA TYR A 78 -8.37 -11.49 -22.32
C TYR A 78 -7.35 -11.13 -23.40
N GLU A 79 -6.10 -11.54 -23.27
CA GLU A 79 -5.08 -11.37 -24.32
C GLU A 79 -5.43 -12.17 -25.58
N ILE A 80 -5.97 -13.38 -25.41
CA ILE A 80 -6.48 -14.20 -26.52
C ILE A 80 -7.68 -13.50 -27.18
N GLU A 81 -8.69 -13.09 -26.42
CA GLU A 81 -9.85 -12.36 -26.95
C GLU A 81 -9.42 -11.09 -27.71
N LEU A 82 -8.47 -10.34 -27.18
CA LEU A 82 -7.94 -9.14 -27.82
C LEU A 82 -7.27 -9.47 -29.16
N SER A 83 -6.53 -10.58 -29.23
CA SER A 83 -5.91 -11.07 -30.44
C SER A 83 -6.94 -11.46 -31.49
N ASP A 84 -8.02 -12.10 -31.08
CA ASP A 84 -9.12 -12.48 -31.97
C ASP A 84 -9.84 -11.25 -32.53
N TYR A 85 -10.16 -10.25 -31.68
CA TYR A 85 -10.73 -8.98 -32.13
C TYR A 85 -9.80 -8.22 -33.11
N ASP A 86 -8.50 -8.26 -32.90
CA ASP A 86 -7.52 -7.61 -33.79
C ASP A 86 -7.46 -8.34 -35.15
N SER A 87 -7.58 -9.66 -35.14
CA SER A 87 -7.69 -10.50 -36.34
C SER A 87 -8.97 -10.17 -37.12
N ASP A 88 -10.10 -10.13 -36.45
CA ASP A 88 -11.40 -9.79 -37.06
C ASP A 88 -11.41 -8.37 -37.61
N PHE A 89 -10.82 -7.43 -36.87
CA PHE A 89 -10.67 -6.04 -37.35
C PHE A 89 -9.84 -5.95 -38.64
N ARG A 90 -8.73 -6.69 -38.72
CA ARG A 90 -7.90 -6.75 -39.94
C ARG A 90 -8.65 -7.40 -41.08
N SER A 91 -9.37 -8.47 -40.84
CA SER A 91 -10.21 -9.15 -41.84
C SER A 91 -11.28 -8.21 -42.39
N ASN A 92 -12.04 -7.57 -41.50
CA ASN A 92 -13.06 -6.59 -41.88
C ASN A 92 -12.49 -5.40 -42.67
N LYS A 93 -11.29 -4.95 -42.34
CA LYS A 93 -10.58 -3.89 -43.10
C LYS A 93 -10.22 -4.33 -44.48
N ILE A 94 -9.77 -5.57 -44.65
CA ILE A 94 -9.47 -6.16 -45.96
C ILE A 94 -10.73 -6.28 -46.83
N ASP A 95 -11.82 -6.75 -46.20
CA ASP A 95 -13.10 -6.89 -46.91
C ASP A 95 -13.70 -5.54 -47.33
N LEU A 96 -13.55 -4.55 -46.46
CA LEU A 96 -13.92 -3.16 -46.81
C LEU A 96 -13.12 -2.63 -47.98
N PHE A 97 -11.82 -2.94 -48.04
CA PHE A 97 -10.96 -2.56 -49.15
C PHE A 97 -11.34 -3.28 -50.43
N LYS A 98 -11.66 -4.59 -50.38
CA LYS A 98 -12.16 -5.35 -51.53
C LYS A 98 -13.46 -4.76 -52.07
N LYS A 99 -14.42 -4.50 -51.20
CA LYS A 99 -15.71 -3.90 -51.55
C LYS A 99 -15.56 -2.50 -52.17
N LYS A 100 -14.63 -1.69 -51.63
CA LYS A 100 -14.29 -0.39 -52.26
C LYS A 100 -13.71 -0.54 -53.66
N ASN A 101 -12.88 -1.55 -53.88
CA ASN A 101 -12.32 -1.82 -55.21
C ASN A 101 -13.39 -2.37 -56.17
N GLU A 102 -14.28 -3.25 -55.71
CA GLU A 102 -15.43 -3.71 -56.47
C GLU A 102 -16.34 -2.54 -56.86
N LEU A 103 -16.59 -1.62 -55.94
CA LEU A 103 -17.35 -0.40 -56.25
C LEU A 103 -16.69 0.44 -57.29
N ARG A 104 -15.35 0.64 -57.24
CA ARG A 104 -14.58 1.36 -58.26
C ARG A 104 -14.66 0.68 -59.65
N ILE A 105 -14.53 -0.66 -59.66
CA ILE A 105 -14.66 -1.43 -60.91
C ILE A 105 -16.09 -1.33 -61.45
N TRP A 106 -17.08 -1.31 -60.58
CA TRP A 106 -18.47 -1.13 -60.98
C TRP A 106 -18.75 0.28 -61.50
N GLU A 107 -18.21 1.31 -60.85
CA GLU A 107 -18.24 2.70 -61.29
C GLU A 107 -17.56 2.87 -62.66
N SER A 108 -16.41 2.22 -62.92
CA SER A 108 -15.72 2.27 -64.20
C SER A 108 -16.46 1.54 -65.36
N LYS A 109 -17.25 0.49 -65.02
CA LYS A 109 -18.09 -0.22 -66.00
C LYS A 109 -19.39 0.50 -66.33
N LYS A 110 -19.69 1.60 -65.65
CA LYS A 110 -20.94 2.34 -65.72
C LYS A 110 -21.08 3.19 -66.99
N GLU A 111 -19.99 3.47 -67.68
CA GLU A 111 -20.06 4.23 -68.92
C GLU A 111 -20.78 3.47 -70.08
N GLU A 112 -21.14 2.17 -69.87
CA GLU A 112 -21.72 1.38 -70.97
C GLU A 112 -23.17 0.90 -70.83
N LYS A 113 -23.90 1.05 -69.68
CA LYS A 113 -25.33 0.64 -69.65
C LYS A 113 -26.17 1.43 -68.62
N GLN A 114 -27.13 2.14 -69.19
CA GLN A 114 -28.25 2.82 -68.57
C GLN A 114 -29.06 1.94 -67.59
N ASN A 115 -29.04 2.34 -66.31
CA ASN A 115 -30.15 2.15 -65.39
C ASN A 115 -30.17 3.29 -64.34
N GLU A 116 -30.68 4.44 -64.77
CA GLU A 116 -30.76 5.68 -63.97
C GLU A 116 -31.44 5.48 -62.57
N SER A 117 -32.42 4.60 -62.51
CA SER A 117 -33.17 4.34 -61.27
C SER A 117 -32.33 3.62 -60.18
N SER A 118 -31.52 2.62 -60.57
CA SER A 118 -30.66 1.87 -59.64
C SER A 118 -29.46 2.71 -59.16
N TYR A 119 -28.95 3.58 -60.07
CA TYR A 119 -27.90 4.50 -59.77
C TYR A 119 -28.31 5.58 -58.76
N LEU A 120 -29.51 6.17 -58.97
CA LEU A 120 -30.05 7.19 -58.05
C LEU A 120 -30.27 6.57 -56.64
N ALA A 121 -30.80 5.34 -56.57
CA ALA A 121 -30.97 4.63 -55.30
C ALA A 121 -29.63 4.35 -54.58
N MET A 122 -28.55 3.99 -55.31
CA MET A 122 -27.20 3.84 -54.76
C MET A 122 -26.60 5.16 -54.28
N MET A 123 -26.72 6.21 -55.09
CA MET A 123 -26.24 7.53 -54.69
C MET A 123 -26.94 8.02 -53.42
N ASN A 124 -28.28 7.90 -53.34
CA ASN A 124 -29.02 8.23 -52.14
C ASN A 124 -28.55 7.42 -50.93
N ARG A 125 -28.24 6.12 -51.09
CA ARG A 125 -27.73 5.27 -50.01
C ARG A 125 -26.32 5.65 -49.59
N ILE A 126 -25.46 6.04 -50.52
CA ILE A 126 -24.12 6.59 -50.23
C ILE A 126 -24.24 7.88 -49.42
N ASP A 127 -25.15 8.76 -49.82
CA ASP A 127 -25.39 10.03 -49.11
C ASP A 127 -25.92 9.79 -47.69
N GLU A 128 -26.90 8.86 -47.50
CA GLU A 128 -27.38 8.45 -46.21
C GLU A 128 -26.25 7.90 -45.30
N LEU A 129 -25.45 6.95 -45.85
CA LEU A 129 -24.32 6.36 -45.11
C LEU A 129 -23.23 7.39 -44.75
N THR A 130 -23.02 8.35 -45.66
CA THR A 130 -22.08 9.45 -45.42
C THR A 130 -22.57 10.33 -44.25
N LEU A 131 -23.87 10.64 -44.27
CA LEU A 131 -24.49 11.41 -43.17
C LEU A 131 -24.46 10.64 -41.84
N GLU A 132 -24.74 9.32 -41.85
CA GLU A 132 -24.64 8.48 -40.67
C GLU A 132 -23.20 8.43 -40.13
N LYS A 133 -22.20 8.30 -41.04
CA LYS A 133 -20.79 8.32 -40.67
C LYS A 133 -20.40 9.65 -40.01
N GLU A 134 -20.82 10.78 -40.58
CA GLU A 134 -20.53 12.10 -40.00
C GLU A 134 -21.17 12.27 -38.63
N LYS A 135 -22.44 11.82 -38.46
CA LYS A 135 -23.13 11.83 -37.16
C LYS A 135 -22.39 10.97 -36.14
N ALA A 136 -21.97 9.74 -36.54
CA ALA A 136 -21.24 8.84 -35.66
C ALA A 136 -19.86 9.41 -35.30
N GLN A 137 -19.17 10.04 -36.23
CA GLN A 137 -17.89 10.68 -35.99
C GLN A 137 -18.02 11.86 -35.01
N LYS A 138 -19.00 12.75 -35.22
CA LYS A 138 -19.29 13.86 -34.29
C LYS A 138 -19.61 13.35 -32.88
N LYS A 139 -20.42 12.28 -32.79
CA LYS A 139 -20.73 11.68 -31.50
C LYS A 139 -19.50 11.07 -30.83
N SER A 140 -18.62 10.44 -31.60
CA SER A 140 -17.32 9.92 -31.10
C SER A 140 -16.42 11.02 -30.58
N GLU A 141 -16.31 12.13 -31.31
CA GLU A 141 -15.54 13.29 -30.89
C GLU A 141 -16.11 13.94 -29.63
N GLN A 142 -17.44 14.06 -29.52
CA GLN A 142 -18.11 14.54 -28.32
C GLN A 142 -17.79 13.64 -27.11
N ASN A 143 -17.98 12.32 -27.25
CA ASN A 143 -17.68 11.36 -26.19
C ASN A 143 -16.21 11.40 -25.77
N GLN A 144 -15.29 11.55 -26.73
CA GLN A 144 -13.85 11.70 -26.41
C GLN A 144 -13.57 12.98 -25.61
N ASN A 145 -14.22 14.08 -25.98
CA ASN A 145 -14.06 15.37 -25.28
C ASN A 145 -14.66 15.30 -23.87
N GLU A 146 -15.84 14.69 -23.74
CA GLU A 146 -16.44 14.44 -22.42
C GLU A 146 -15.55 13.55 -21.55
N CYS A 147 -15.02 12.47 -22.10
CA CYS A 147 -14.08 11.59 -21.40
C CYS A 147 -12.83 12.34 -20.92
N LYS A 148 -12.24 13.18 -21.80
CA LYS A 148 -11.10 14.01 -21.42
C LYS A 148 -11.45 15.02 -20.31
N ALA A 149 -12.63 15.62 -20.38
CA ALA A 149 -13.09 16.56 -19.36
C ALA A 149 -13.30 15.86 -18.01
N ILE A 150 -13.93 14.67 -18.01
CA ILE A 150 -14.09 13.85 -16.81
C ILE A 150 -12.73 13.43 -16.23
N MET A 151 -11.82 12.95 -17.07
CA MET A 151 -10.48 12.56 -16.63
C MET A 151 -9.72 13.73 -16.00
N LYS A 152 -9.82 14.91 -16.59
CA LYS A 152 -9.21 16.14 -16.05
C LYS A 152 -9.81 16.49 -14.69
N ASN A 153 -11.13 16.44 -14.56
CA ASN A 153 -11.81 16.73 -13.29
C ASN A 153 -11.43 15.71 -12.21
N ILE A 154 -11.34 14.42 -12.56
CA ILE A 154 -10.85 13.39 -11.64
C ILE A 154 -9.41 13.70 -11.18
N GLU A 155 -8.55 14.08 -12.11
CA GLU A 155 -7.16 14.41 -11.78
C GLU A 155 -7.05 15.66 -10.88
N GLU A 156 -7.84 16.69 -11.14
CA GLU A 156 -7.91 17.90 -10.30
C GLU A 156 -8.41 17.55 -8.90
N ASN A 157 -9.51 16.81 -8.77
CA ASN A 157 -10.05 16.36 -7.48
C ASN A 157 -9.05 15.46 -6.72
N MET A 158 -8.38 14.54 -7.40
CA MET A 158 -7.36 13.69 -6.79
C MET A 158 -6.15 14.50 -6.29
N ASN A 159 -5.76 15.53 -7.02
CA ASN A 159 -4.67 16.41 -6.60
C ASN A 159 -5.07 17.23 -5.36
N GLU A 160 -6.30 17.72 -5.30
CA GLU A 160 -6.83 18.44 -4.13
C GLU A 160 -6.89 17.53 -2.90
N ILE A 161 -7.48 16.33 -3.03
CA ILE A 161 -7.54 15.33 -1.97
C ILE A 161 -6.13 15.00 -1.47
N THR A 162 -5.21 14.74 -2.40
CA THR A 162 -3.82 14.43 -2.08
C THR A 162 -3.15 15.55 -1.30
N LYS A 163 -3.35 16.79 -1.73
CA LYS A 163 -2.79 17.97 -1.05
C LYS A 163 -3.34 18.09 0.37
N ASN A 164 -4.65 17.91 0.54
CA ASN A 164 -5.29 18.02 1.85
C ASN A 164 -4.81 16.89 2.79
N ILE A 165 -4.76 15.65 2.33
CA ILE A 165 -4.22 14.53 3.10
C ILE A 165 -2.74 14.76 3.44
N SER A 166 -1.94 15.25 2.48
CA SER A 166 -0.52 15.55 2.71
C SER A 166 -0.31 16.63 3.77
N ASN A 167 -1.14 17.67 3.78
CA ASN A 167 -1.06 18.72 4.80
C ASN A 167 -1.38 18.16 6.20
N ILE A 168 -2.44 17.34 6.31
CA ILE A 168 -2.79 16.71 7.59
C ILE A 168 -1.69 15.73 8.02
N PHE A 169 -1.12 14.98 7.06
CA PHE A 169 0.01 14.09 7.33
C PHE A 169 1.23 14.85 7.84
N ALA A 170 1.59 15.96 7.19
CA ALA A 170 2.69 16.81 7.62
C ALA A 170 2.52 17.22 9.08
N ASP A 171 1.34 17.64 9.43
CA ASP A 171 0.98 18.03 10.78
C ASP A 171 1.24 16.92 11.82
N PHE A 172 0.89 15.67 11.52
CA PHE A 172 1.14 14.54 12.41
C PHE A 172 2.62 14.13 12.38
N ALA A 173 3.19 13.95 11.19
CA ALA A 173 4.54 13.44 11.02
C ALA A 173 5.61 14.38 11.58
N GLU A 174 5.47 15.69 11.38
CA GLU A 174 6.39 16.70 11.93
C GLU A 174 6.34 16.77 13.46
N SER A 175 5.18 16.46 14.05
CA SER A 175 5.08 16.35 15.52
C SER A 175 6.03 15.30 16.09
N PHE A 176 6.26 14.21 15.35
CA PHE A 176 7.19 13.14 15.73
C PHE A 176 8.62 13.38 15.25
N MET A 177 8.77 13.62 13.95
CA MET A 177 10.10 13.69 13.31
C MET A 177 10.86 14.96 13.68
N LYS A 178 10.14 16.05 13.99
CA LYS A 178 10.69 17.42 14.13
C LYS A 178 11.47 17.86 12.89
N LEU A 179 11.14 17.31 11.73
CA LEU A 179 11.68 17.59 10.41
C LEU A 179 10.51 17.81 9.45
N PRO A 180 10.70 18.56 8.36
CA PRO A 180 9.68 18.70 7.32
C PRO A 180 9.28 17.33 6.75
N CYS A 181 7.99 17.05 6.78
CA CYS A 181 7.44 15.78 6.30
C CYS A 181 6.21 16.06 5.46
N TYR A 182 6.12 15.44 4.29
CA TYR A 182 4.93 15.53 3.44
C TYR A 182 4.77 14.25 2.60
N LEU A 183 3.64 14.13 1.91
CA LEU A 183 3.38 13.02 1.00
C LEU A 183 3.42 13.50 -0.45
N THR A 184 4.09 12.76 -1.29
CA THR A 184 3.93 12.84 -2.75
C THR A 184 2.99 11.75 -3.22
N PHE A 185 2.32 11.97 -4.36
CA PHE A 185 1.42 11.00 -4.97
C PHE A 185 1.88 10.70 -6.38
N GLU A 186 2.75 9.72 -6.51
CA GLU A 186 3.50 9.44 -7.71
C GLU A 186 3.33 7.99 -8.18
N LYS A 187 3.61 7.77 -9.47
CA LYS A 187 3.70 6.42 -10.01
C LYS A 187 5.02 5.80 -9.61
N THR A 188 4.98 4.60 -9.06
CA THR A 188 6.19 3.81 -8.87
C THR A 188 6.73 3.32 -10.22
N ILE A 189 8.03 3.08 -10.27
CA ILE A 189 8.78 2.69 -11.49
C ILE A 189 8.14 1.48 -12.20
N ASN A 190 7.52 0.58 -11.45
CA ASN A 190 6.97 -0.69 -11.93
C ASN A 190 5.43 -0.75 -11.93
N SER A 191 4.74 0.37 -11.67
CA SER A 191 3.27 0.38 -11.55
C SER A 191 2.65 1.56 -12.28
N LYS A 192 1.49 1.32 -12.91
CA LYS A 192 0.65 2.39 -13.44
C LYS A 192 -0.17 3.08 -12.34
N ILE A 193 -0.17 2.53 -11.14
CA ILE A 193 -0.93 3.03 -9.99
C ILE A 193 -0.09 4.08 -9.27
N LYS A 194 -0.69 5.22 -8.98
CA LYS A 194 -0.10 6.23 -8.11
C LYS A 194 -0.26 5.81 -6.66
N ILE A 195 0.76 5.99 -5.86
CA ILE A 195 0.75 5.71 -4.42
C ILE A 195 1.25 6.92 -3.63
N PHE A 196 0.87 6.99 -2.36
CA PHE A 196 1.44 7.96 -1.44
C PHE A 196 2.84 7.52 -1.02
N ILE A 197 3.81 8.42 -1.16
CA ILE A 197 5.21 8.17 -0.79
C ILE A 197 5.63 9.27 0.18
N PRO A 198 6.16 8.92 1.36
CA PRO A 198 6.60 9.91 2.33
C PRO A 198 7.91 10.57 1.88
N VAL A 199 7.95 11.88 2.06
CA VAL A 199 9.16 12.71 1.91
C VAL A 199 9.51 13.23 3.29
N ILE A 200 10.73 13.00 3.73
CA ILE A 200 11.24 13.40 5.04
C ILE A 200 12.56 14.12 4.83
N ASP A 201 12.67 15.35 5.31
CA ASP A 201 13.84 16.20 5.14
C ASP A 201 14.24 16.31 3.64
N ASP A 202 13.23 16.62 2.81
CA ASP A 202 13.32 16.74 1.34
C ASP A 202 13.84 15.50 0.60
N LYS A 203 13.87 14.35 1.28
CA LYS A 203 14.27 13.07 0.69
C LYS A 203 13.08 12.14 0.55
N ILE A 204 12.81 11.70 -0.68
CA ILE A 204 11.77 10.72 -0.97
C ILE A 204 12.16 9.37 -0.40
N ARG A 205 11.26 8.72 0.31
CA ARG A 205 11.47 7.41 0.95
C ARG A 205 10.67 6.33 0.22
N TYR A 206 11.23 5.84 -0.89
CA TYR A 206 10.60 4.79 -1.70
C TYR A 206 10.58 3.44 -0.98
N ASP A 207 11.61 3.13 -0.21
CA ASP A 207 11.78 1.86 0.46
C ASP A 207 11.60 2.00 1.97
N GLN A 208 10.94 1.02 2.57
CA GLN A 208 10.78 0.97 4.02
C GLN A 208 12.12 0.87 4.76
N GLU A 209 13.14 0.31 4.10
CA GLU A 209 14.49 0.19 4.65
C GLU A 209 15.23 1.54 4.77
N ALA A 210 14.75 2.56 4.06
CA ALA A 210 15.27 3.92 4.18
C ALA A 210 14.84 4.65 5.46
N LEU A 211 14.03 4.00 6.30
CA LEU A 211 13.52 4.51 7.57
C LEU A 211 13.96 3.60 8.72
N SER A 212 14.25 4.18 9.88
CA SER A 212 14.37 3.40 11.11
C SER A 212 13.04 2.74 11.47
N GLU A 213 13.06 1.73 12.34
CA GLU A 213 11.85 1.02 12.74
C GLU A 213 10.84 1.98 13.38
N SER A 214 11.27 2.82 14.30
CA SER A 214 10.42 3.85 14.91
C SER A 214 9.83 4.81 13.86
N GLN A 215 10.63 5.28 12.93
CA GLN A 215 10.17 6.18 11.86
C GLN A 215 9.11 5.51 10.98
N ARG A 216 9.28 4.24 10.62
CA ARG A 216 8.28 3.50 9.83
C ARG A 216 6.93 3.43 10.52
N PHE A 217 6.92 3.06 11.80
CA PHE A 217 5.68 2.98 12.56
C PHE A 217 4.97 4.33 12.63
N PHE A 218 5.70 5.39 12.92
CA PHE A 218 5.08 6.70 13.10
C PHE A 218 4.71 7.38 11.79
N VAL A 219 5.37 7.09 10.69
CA VAL A 219 4.91 7.47 9.33
C VAL A 219 3.58 6.77 9.02
N ASP A 220 3.46 5.48 9.30
CA ASP A 220 2.22 4.72 9.10
C ASP A 220 1.08 5.24 9.99
N TYR A 221 1.34 5.50 11.26
CA TYR A 221 0.35 6.09 12.18
C TYR A 221 -0.08 7.48 11.72
N SER A 222 0.85 8.34 11.33
CA SER A 222 0.56 9.67 10.81
C SER A 222 -0.32 9.59 9.57
N PHE A 223 -0.03 8.66 8.65
CA PHE A 223 -0.81 8.45 7.44
C PHE A 223 -2.24 7.97 7.76
N ARG A 224 -2.39 6.97 8.60
CA ARG A 224 -3.72 6.45 9.01
C ARG A 224 -4.55 7.50 9.72
N MET A 225 -3.96 8.25 10.62
CA MET A 225 -4.64 9.35 11.32
C MET A 225 -5.04 10.46 10.34
N SER A 226 -4.24 10.74 9.33
CA SER A 226 -4.55 11.72 8.28
C SER A 226 -5.75 11.30 7.46
N ILE A 227 -5.81 10.04 7.06
CA ILE A 227 -6.94 9.47 6.33
C ILE A 227 -8.21 9.57 7.18
N LEU A 228 -8.14 9.16 8.45
CA LEU A 228 -9.28 9.27 9.37
C LEU A 228 -9.73 10.72 9.54
N SER A 229 -8.80 11.65 9.74
CA SER A 229 -9.11 13.07 9.95
C SER A 229 -9.65 13.74 8.69
N TYR A 230 -9.27 13.28 7.50
CA TYR A 230 -9.75 13.83 6.25
C TYR A 230 -11.15 13.33 5.88
N PHE A 231 -11.42 12.03 6.03
CA PHE A 231 -12.68 11.43 5.58
C PHE A 231 -13.80 11.43 6.61
N TYR A 232 -13.49 11.67 7.88
CA TYR A 232 -14.49 11.67 8.95
C TYR A 232 -14.59 13.03 9.62
N GLU A 233 -15.71 13.72 9.39
CA GLU A 233 -16.03 14.97 10.07
C GLU A 233 -16.48 14.76 11.53
N CYS A 234 -16.96 13.57 11.85
CA CYS A 234 -17.38 13.17 13.20
C CYS A 234 -16.18 12.64 14.00
N PRO A 235 -16.25 12.69 15.35
CA PRO A 235 -15.26 12.04 16.17
C PRO A 235 -15.05 10.58 15.77
N SER A 236 -13.82 10.20 15.56
CA SER A 236 -13.41 8.85 15.18
C SER A 236 -12.62 8.19 16.30
N PHE A 237 -12.39 6.88 16.23
CA PHE A 237 -11.52 6.18 17.16
C PHE A 237 -10.34 5.55 16.41
N TYR A 238 -9.21 5.47 17.10
CA TYR A 238 -8.00 4.82 16.61
C TYR A 238 -7.52 3.80 17.65
N ILE A 239 -7.26 2.58 17.21
CA ILE A 239 -6.72 1.51 18.05
C ILE A 239 -5.26 1.32 17.66
N CYS A 240 -4.38 1.40 18.65
CA CYS A 240 -2.95 1.21 18.43
C CYS A 240 -2.40 0.21 19.46
N GLU A 241 -1.79 -0.86 18.97
CA GLU A 241 -1.21 -1.89 19.81
C GLU A 241 0.28 -1.63 20.00
N THR A 242 0.70 -1.45 21.24
CA THR A 242 2.10 -1.34 21.70
C THR A 242 3.00 -0.49 20.78
N PRO A 243 2.66 0.78 20.51
CA PRO A 243 3.47 1.65 19.66
C PRO A 243 4.86 1.94 20.23
N ASP A 244 5.03 1.67 21.52
CA ASP A 244 6.28 1.82 22.26
C ASP A 244 7.23 0.61 22.16
N SER A 245 6.78 -0.50 21.57
CA SER A 245 7.57 -1.75 21.51
C SER A 245 8.87 -1.63 20.70
N SER A 246 8.89 -0.79 19.69
CA SER A 246 10.03 -0.53 18.79
C SER A 246 10.46 0.93 18.80
N LEU A 247 10.03 1.68 19.79
CA LEU A 247 10.29 3.10 19.90
C LEU A 247 11.69 3.35 20.48
N ASP A 248 12.50 4.15 19.78
CA ASP A 248 13.76 4.65 20.30
C ASP A 248 13.49 5.68 21.41
N ILE A 249 14.25 5.62 22.49
CA ILE A 249 14.13 6.49 23.66
C ILE A 249 14.10 7.98 23.26
N SER A 250 14.87 8.37 22.24
CA SER A 250 14.93 9.74 21.74
C SER A 250 13.62 10.25 21.15
N TYR A 251 12.71 9.36 20.78
CA TYR A 251 11.41 9.70 20.16
C TYR A 251 10.21 9.53 21.11
N GLU A 252 10.36 9.00 22.31
CA GLU A 252 9.26 8.66 23.21
C GLU A 252 8.35 9.86 23.50
N GLU A 253 8.92 11.03 23.76
CA GLU A 253 8.17 12.25 24.03
C GLU A 253 7.43 12.76 22.79
N ASN A 254 8.09 12.74 21.62
CA ASN A 254 7.52 13.15 20.34
C ASN A 254 6.39 12.19 19.92
N ALA A 255 6.53 10.91 20.20
CA ALA A 255 5.50 9.91 19.94
C ALA A 255 4.19 10.22 20.68
N ALA A 256 4.26 10.67 21.92
CA ALA A 256 3.10 11.12 22.66
C ALA A 256 2.41 12.33 21.99
N ASP A 257 3.16 13.24 21.37
CA ASP A 257 2.62 14.43 20.71
C ASP A 257 1.71 14.11 19.55
N ILE A 258 2.03 13.09 18.74
CA ILE A 258 1.17 12.64 17.63
C ILE A 258 -0.21 12.24 18.17
N PHE A 259 -0.23 11.40 19.19
CA PHE A 259 -1.50 10.91 19.77
C PHE A 259 -2.30 12.03 20.41
N MET A 260 -1.63 12.98 21.08
CA MET A 260 -2.33 14.16 21.63
C MET A 260 -2.93 15.01 20.54
N LYS A 261 -2.25 15.17 19.42
CA LYS A 261 -2.77 15.92 18.27
C LYS A 261 -4.02 15.26 17.67
N TYR A 262 -4.04 13.94 17.58
CA TYR A 262 -5.22 13.20 17.14
C TYR A 262 -6.42 13.40 18.06
N LEU A 263 -6.19 13.52 19.36
CA LEU A 263 -7.25 13.71 20.36
C LEU A 263 -7.87 15.13 20.37
N THR A 264 -7.27 16.10 19.69
CA THR A 264 -7.78 17.51 19.70
C THR A 264 -9.18 17.65 19.10
N ASN A 265 -9.58 16.78 18.17
CA ASN A 265 -10.88 16.82 17.50
C ASN A 265 -11.94 15.92 18.18
N HIS A 266 -11.86 15.74 19.49
CA HIS A 266 -12.74 14.86 20.27
C HIS A 266 -12.65 13.37 19.86
N ASN A 267 -11.61 12.98 19.14
CA ASN A 267 -11.37 11.60 18.78
C ASN A 267 -11.04 10.74 20.00
N VAL A 268 -11.21 9.43 19.87
CA VAL A 268 -10.91 8.46 20.92
C VAL A 268 -9.68 7.65 20.49
N LEU A 269 -8.72 7.52 21.40
CA LEU A 269 -7.55 6.67 21.26
C LEU A 269 -7.67 5.48 22.19
N ILE A 270 -7.57 4.28 21.67
CA ILE A 270 -7.43 3.04 22.42
C ILE A 270 -5.99 2.56 22.21
N LEU A 271 -5.21 2.63 23.26
CA LEU A 271 -3.79 2.35 23.23
C LEU A 271 -3.46 1.20 24.16
N THR A 272 -2.73 0.20 23.67
CA THR A 272 -2.05 -0.75 24.55
C THR A 272 -0.58 -0.37 24.67
N SER A 273 0.03 -0.55 25.82
CA SER A 273 1.43 -0.27 26.07
C SER A 273 2.01 -1.33 27.00
N ASN A 274 3.28 -1.64 26.80
CA ASN A 274 4.03 -2.50 27.68
C ASN A 274 4.63 -1.67 28.83
N LEU A 275 4.61 -2.22 30.04
CA LEU A 275 5.32 -1.61 31.18
C LEU A 275 6.82 -1.97 31.13
N ASN A 276 7.51 -1.44 30.13
CA ASN A 276 8.94 -1.70 29.88
C ASN A 276 9.88 -0.60 30.39
N ASN A 277 9.39 0.23 31.31
CA ASN A 277 10.09 1.43 31.84
C ASN A 277 10.29 2.55 30.82
N SER A 278 9.56 2.54 29.69
CA SER A 278 9.58 3.66 28.75
C SER A 278 8.85 4.88 29.33
N THR A 279 9.28 6.06 28.91
CA THR A 279 8.63 7.32 29.31
C THR A 279 7.41 7.63 28.45
N PHE A 280 7.21 6.89 27.37
CA PHE A 280 6.14 7.11 26.39
C PHE A 280 4.76 7.13 27.03
N ILE A 281 4.38 6.06 27.74
CA ILE A 281 3.04 5.97 28.36
C ILE A 281 2.83 7.07 29.42
N LYS A 282 3.87 7.42 30.18
CA LYS A 282 3.83 8.50 31.15
C LYS A 282 3.61 9.85 30.48
N SER A 283 4.29 10.09 29.34
CA SER A 283 4.11 11.31 28.52
C SER A 283 2.70 11.40 27.97
N VAL A 284 2.13 10.29 27.46
CA VAL A 284 0.76 10.22 26.99
C VAL A 284 -0.23 10.56 28.13
N LEU A 285 -0.07 9.93 29.29
CA LEU A 285 -0.96 10.14 30.43
C LEU A 285 -0.87 11.57 30.99
N ASN A 286 0.32 12.16 31.06
CA ASN A 286 0.50 13.53 31.52
C ASN A 286 -0.14 14.56 30.58
N LYS A 287 -0.09 14.33 29.28
CA LYS A 287 -0.62 15.25 28.27
C LYS A 287 -2.12 15.08 28.04
N ALA A 288 -2.68 13.90 28.31
CA ALA A 288 -4.09 13.58 28.07
C ALA A 288 -5.03 14.22 29.09
N LYS A 289 -5.96 15.07 28.63
CA LYS A 289 -6.96 15.74 29.49
C LYS A 289 -8.01 14.78 30.05
N LYS A 290 -8.43 13.78 29.26
CA LYS A 290 -9.36 12.73 29.66
C LYS A 290 -8.71 11.38 29.39
N LYS A 291 -8.57 10.60 30.41
CA LYS A 291 -7.87 9.32 30.34
C LYS A 291 -8.58 8.27 31.19
N LYS A 292 -8.52 7.02 30.73
CA LYS A 292 -8.96 5.84 31.48
C LYS A 292 -7.94 4.74 31.24
N VAL A 293 -7.38 4.20 32.31
CA VAL A 293 -6.41 3.10 32.21
C VAL A 293 -7.06 1.81 32.65
N LEU A 294 -6.86 0.74 31.90
CA LEU A 294 -7.20 -0.62 32.26
C LEU A 294 -5.90 -1.39 32.49
N ASN A 295 -5.63 -1.68 33.77
CA ASN A 295 -4.45 -2.45 34.14
C ASN A 295 -4.70 -3.95 33.95
N LEU A 296 -4.21 -4.49 32.84
CA LEU A 296 -4.40 -5.89 32.47
C LEU A 296 -3.74 -6.88 33.47
N LEU A 297 -2.73 -6.43 34.24
CA LEU A 297 -2.13 -7.25 35.30
C LEU A 297 -3.12 -7.58 36.41
N LYS A 298 -4.16 -6.78 36.61
CA LYS A 298 -5.21 -7.02 37.58
C LYS A 298 -6.31 -7.97 37.12
N TYR A 299 -6.55 -7.99 35.80
CA TYR A 299 -7.67 -8.71 35.18
C TYR A 299 -7.25 -9.99 34.47
N GLY A 300 -5.98 -10.08 34.06
CA GLY A 300 -5.44 -11.20 33.31
C GLY A 300 -4.88 -12.33 34.17
N LYS A 301 -4.60 -13.47 33.54
CA LYS A 301 -3.81 -14.53 34.16
C LYS A 301 -2.33 -14.13 34.14
N VAL A 302 -1.83 -13.65 35.25
CA VAL A 302 -0.45 -13.19 35.38
C VAL A 302 0.44 -14.35 35.81
N SER A 303 1.59 -14.53 35.20
CA SER A 303 2.58 -15.53 35.60
C SER A 303 3.18 -15.21 36.99
N LEU A 304 3.72 -16.24 37.67
CA LEU A 304 4.40 -16.03 38.93
C LEU A 304 5.59 -15.07 38.82
N VAL A 305 6.29 -15.09 37.71
CA VAL A 305 7.41 -14.17 37.41
C VAL A 305 6.93 -12.73 37.39
N GLN A 306 5.83 -12.45 36.67
CA GLN A 306 5.26 -11.11 36.58
C GLN A 306 4.72 -10.62 37.96
N ARG A 307 4.07 -11.50 38.72
CA ARG A 307 3.55 -11.13 40.07
C ARG A 307 4.64 -10.67 41.01
N ASN A 308 5.79 -11.35 40.98
CA ASN A 308 6.89 -11.10 41.90
C ASN A 308 7.89 -10.07 41.37
N HIS A 309 7.63 -9.45 40.24
CA HIS A 309 8.54 -8.48 39.62
C HIS A 309 8.31 -7.09 40.27
N GLU A 310 9.21 -6.69 41.15
CA GLU A 310 9.09 -5.44 41.94
C GLU A 310 8.95 -4.19 41.04
N MET A 311 9.79 -4.06 40.02
CA MET A 311 9.74 -2.91 39.11
C MET A 311 8.42 -2.84 38.33
N LEU A 312 7.88 -3.96 37.89
CA LEU A 312 6.59 -4.00 37.19
C LEU A 312 5.46 -3.55 38.09
N ASN A 313 5.47 -3.99 39.38
CA ASN A 313 4.50 -3.59 40.37
C ASN A 313 4.63 -2.09 40.72
N MET A 314 5.84 -1.56 40.78
CA MET A 314 6.09 -0.14 41.02
C MET A 314 5.56 0.72 39.87
N LEU A 315 5.91 0.39 38.64
CA LEU A 315 5.45 1.10 37.41
C LEU A 315 3.92 1.03 37.31
N SER A 316 3.33 -0.11 37.60
CA SER A 316 1.87 -0.29 37.59
C SER A 316 1.17 0.65 38.57
N ARG A 317 1.69 0.82 39.80
CA ARG A 317 1.16 1.78 40.78
C ARG A 317 1.32 3.22 40.33
N GLU A 318 2.51 3.59 39.84
CA GLU A 318 2.80 4.93 39.31
C GLU A 318 1.81 5.33 38.22
N ILE A 319 1.56 4.44 37.25
CA ILE A 319 0.58 4.68 36.17
C ILE A 319 -0.84 4.86 36.72
N GLU A 320 -1.24 4.10 37.74
CA GLU A 320 -2.55 4.23 38.37
C GLU A 320 -2.70 5.56 39.15
N GLU A 321 -1.65 6.00 39.82
CA GLU A 321 -1.62 7.29 40.52
C GLU A 321 -1.80 8.44 39.54
N MET A 322 -1.06 8.42 38.41
CA MET A 322 -1.20 9.42 37.31
C MET A 322 -2.60 9.48 36.71
N CYS A 323 -3.43 8.48 36.89
CA CYS A 323 -4.80 8.45 36.37
C CYS A 323 -5.84 8.97 37.36
N ASN A 324 -5.51 9.03 38.64
CA ASN A 324 -6.38 9.51 39.68
C ASN A 324 -6.21 11.03 39.96
N GLU A 325 -5.18 11.61 39.41
CA GLU A 325 -4.97 13.06 39.33
C GLU A 325 -5.66 13.67 38.12
#